data_fbc29ff78dd561a7575553f2b52e38ee
#
_entry.id   fbc29ff78dd561a7575553f2b52e38ee
#
_cell.length_a   1.000
_cell.length_b   1.000
_cell.length_c   1.000
_cell.angle_alpha   90.00
_cell.angle_beta   90.00
_cell.angle_gamma   90.00
#
_symmetry.space_group_name_H-M   'P 1'
#
loop_
_entity.id
_entity.type
_entity.pdbx_description
1 polymer ?
#
loop_
_entity_poly.entity_id
_entity_poly.type
_entity_poly.pdbx_seq_one_letter_code
_entity_poly.pdbx_strand_id
1 'polypeptide(L)'
;MSHPTLGIKGATIINLILLLTIFFSILVQTSNINKPDIKKNIPLPTEDKISLIGNIDTQRIIETDNEPNNWLSHGRNYEEQRYSTLEDINKNNIKNLELAWSFDMNSTRALEATPIVDNGIMFLTSEWSIVYAINAKTGEKIWSYDHLVTKSWGRKACCDVVNRGVAVWKGNVFFASLDGRLIKLDANSVKLIWEINTLIDRDKDYTITGAPRVSNDKIFIGNGLSLIHI
;
A
#
# COMPACT_ATOMS: atom_id res chain seq x y z
N MET A 1 -46.32 -57.35 25.99
CA MET A 1 -45.80 -56.37 25.04
C MET A 1 -44.55 -55.71 25.65
N SER A 2 -43.38 -56.17 25.29
CA SER A 2 -42.11 -55.74 25.86
C SER A 2 -41.47 -54.78 24.90
N HIS A 3 -41.14 -53.55 25.37
CA HIS A 3 -40.38 -52.56 24.63
C HIS A 3 -38.92 -52.95 24.67
N PRO A 4 -38.17 -52.86 23.55
CA PRO A 4 -36.73 -53.05 23.56
C PRO A 4 -36.02 -51.74 23.95
N THR A 5 -35.16 -51.78 24.95
CA THR A 5 -34.25 -50.75 25.34
C THR A 5 -33.06 -50.77 24.39
N LEU A 6 -32.81 -49.62 23.68
CA LEU A 6 -31.69 -49.41 22.79
C LEU A 6 -30.45 -49.12 23.66
N GLY A 7 -29.58 -50.09 23.84
CA GLY A 7 -28.29 -49.90 24.49
C GLY A 7 -27.28 -49.31 23.53
N ILE A 8 -26.91 -48.06 23.71
CA ILE A 8 -25.79 -47.44 22.98
C ILE A 8 -24.51 -48.04 23.53
N LYS A 9 -23.80 -48.82 22.70
CA LYS A 9 -22.53 -49.46 23.07
C LYS A 9 -21.45 -48.39 23.27
N GLY A 10 -20.68 -48.45 24.37
CA GLY A 10 -19.66 -47.52 24.78
C GLY A 10 -18.58 -47.17 23.73
N ALA A 11 -18.41 -48.04 22.73
CA ALA A 11 -17.45 -47.78 21.61
C ALA A 11 -17.84 -46.58 20.74
N THR A 12 -19.12 -46.22 20.65
CA THR A 12 -19.58 -45.10 19.83
C THR A 12 -19.31 -43.73 20.48
N ILE A 13 -19.35 -43.70 21.83
CA ILE A 13 -19.07 -42.49 22.61
C ILE A 13 -17.55 -42.12 22.56
N ILE A 14 -16.69 -43.15 22.65
CA ILE A 14 -15.23 -42.96 22.61
C ILE A 14 -14.80 -42.42 21.24
N ASN A 15 -15.37 -42.92 20.14
CA ASN A 15 -15.08 -42.42 18.79
C ASN A 15 -15.61 -41.00 18.55
N LEU A 16 -16.72 -40.61 19.17
CA LEU A 16 -17.25 -39.25 19.05
C LEU A 16 -16.38 -38.21 19.81
N ILE A 17 -15.88 -38.60 20.99
CA ILE A 17 -14.97 -37.77 21.79
C ILE A 17 -13.63 -37.64 21.08
N LEU A 18 -13.09 -38.70 20.46
CA LEU A 18 -11.84 -38.65 19.70
C LEU A 18 -11.96 -37.77 18.44
N LEU A 19 -13.08 -37.83 17.73
CA LEU A 19 -13.39 -36.96 16.60
C LEU A 19 -13.51 -35.48 17.01
N LEU A 20 -14.15 -35.18 18.15
CA LEU A 20 -14.27 -33.83 18.68
C LEU A 20 -12.92 -33.26 19.13
N THR A 21 -12.03 -34.06 19.72
CA THR A 21 -10.67 -33.60 20.10
C THR A 21 -9.80 -33.36 18.89
N ILE A 22 -9.89 -34.16 17.84
CA ILE A 22 -9.16 -33.93 16.57
C ILE A 22 -9.69 -32.66 15.88
N PHE A 23 -11.02 -32.45 15.85
CA PHE A 23 -11.61 -31.24 15.28
C PHE A 23 -11.24 -29.98 16.06
N PHE A 24 -11.17 -30.05 17.39
CA PHE A 24 -10.71 -28.92 18.22
C PHE A 24 -9.23 -28.65 18.08
N SER A 25 -8.39 -29.68 17.90
CA SER A 25 -6.95 -29.50 17.60
C SER A 25 -6.72 -28.90 16.22
N ILE A 26 -7.51 -29.24 15.22
CA ILE A 26 -7.46 -28.64 13.88
C ILE A 26 -7.96 -27.20 13.92
N LEU A 27 -8.99 -26.86 14.67
CA LEU A 27 -9.50 -25.50 14.86
C LEU A 27 -8.50 -24.61 15.61
N VAL A 28 -7.75 -25.13 16.57
CA VAL A 28 -6.70 -24.40 17.28
C VAL A 28 -5.45 -24.21 16.40
N GLN A 29 -5.16 -25.14 15.47
CA GLN A 29 -4.06 -24.99 14.52
C GLN A 29 -4.37 -24.02 13.38
N THR A 30 -5.64 -23.82 13.00
CA THR A 30 -6.02 -22.85 11.98
C THR A 30 -6.09 -21.42 12.49
N SER A 31 -6.07 -21.19 13.81
CA SER A 31 -6.00 -19.84 14.40
C SER A 31 -4.56 -19.27 14.48
N ASN A 32 -3.53 -20.03 14.09
CA ASN A 32 -2.15 -19.58 14.02
C ASN A 32 -1.66 -19.21 12.61
N ILE A 33 -2.61 -19.01 11.68
CA ILE A 33 -2.26 -18.51 10.35
C ILE A 33 -2.07 -16.99 10.44
N ASN A 34 -0.78 -16.61 10.48
CA ASN A 34 -0.23 -15.31 10.15
C ASN A 34 -0.63 -14.11 11.01
N LYS A 35 -0.09 -14.05 12.22
CA LYS A 35 0.44 -12.75 12.65
C LYS A 35 1.61 -12.42 11.71
N PRO A 36 1.63 -11.24 11.08
CA PRO A 36 2.80 -10.85 10.30
C PRO A 36 4.01 -10.89 11.22
N ASP A 37 5.04 -11.59 10.80
CA ASP A 37 6.30 -11.73 11.53
C ASP A 37 7.04 -10.38 11.49
N ILE A 38 6.69 -9.49 12.44
CA ILE A 38 7.36 -8.21 12.66
C ILE A 38 8.60 -8.49 13.50
N LYS A 39 9.52 -9.30 13.02
CA LYS A 39 10.85 -9.44 13.63
C LYS A 39 11.88 -9.86 12.59
N LYS A 40 12.45 -8.88 11.89
CA LYS A 40 13.88 -8.86 11.60
C LYS A 40 14.36 -7.44 11.87
N ASN A 41 15.40 -7.35 12.72
CA ASN A 41 16.10 -6.13 13.05
C ASN A 41 16.68 -5.50 11.78
N ILE A 42 15.84 -4.75 11.05
CA ILE A 42 16.33 -3.72 10.15
C ILE A 42 16.73 -2.60 11.09
N PRO A 43 17.98 -2.12 11.08
CA PRO A 43 18.33 -0.95 11.87
C PRO A 43 17.41 0.18 11.36
N LEU A 44 16.42 0.51 12.18
CA LEU A 44 15.62 1.72 11.98
C LEU A 44 16.60 2.89 11.89
N PRO A 45 16.36 3.87 11.02
CA PRO A 45 17.11 5.12 11.04
C PRO A 45 17.21 5.59 12.50
N THR A 46 18.34 6.13 12.91
CA THR A 46 18.53 6.72 14.25
C THR A 46 17.38 7.67 14.58
N GLU A 47 17.03 7.84 15.85
CA GLU A 47 15.86 8.64 16.28
C GLU A 47 15.77 10.01 15.55
N ASP A 48 16.90 10.65 15.29
CA ASP A 48 17.00 11.91 14.55
C ASP A 48 16.56 11.78 13.08
N LYS A 49 16.66 10.60 12.46
CA LYS A 49 16.22 10.34 11.09
C LYS A 49 14.77 9.90 11.01
N ILE A 50 14.22 9.29 12.07
CA ILE A 50 12.81 8.88 12.13
C ILE A 50 11.89 10.10 12.12
N SER A 51 12.30 11.21 12.76
CA SER A 51 11.55 12.45 12.76
C SER A 51 11.49 13.16 11.39
N LEU A 52 12.29 12.68 10.42
CA LEU A 52 12.41 13.27 9.08
C LEU A 52 11.69 12.47 7.99
N ILE A 53 11.16 11.28 8.28
CA ILE A 53 10.48 10.44 7.28
C ILE A 53 9.21 11.12 6.79
N GLY A 54 9.13 11.37 5.49
CA GLY A 54 7.97 11.99 4.87
C GLY A 54 7.75 13.46 5.26
N ASN A 55 8.74 14.13 5.86
CA ASN A 55 8.61 15.53 6.24
C ASN A 55 8.81 16.46 5.03
N ILE A 56 8.01 16.24 3.99
CA ILE A 56 7.97 17.04 2.78
C ILE A 56 7.04 18.23 3.01
N ASP A 57 7.45 19.41 2.57
CA ASP A 57 6.68 20.64 2.60
C ASP A 57 6.82 21.43 1.30
N THR A 58 6.15 22.59 1.22
CA THR A 58 6.19 23.47 0.04
C THR A 58 7.60 23.91 -0.29
N GLN A 59 8.40 24.27 0.71
CA GLN A 59 9.75 24.81 0.50
C GLN A 59 10.66 23.73 -0.08
N ARG A 60 10.66 22.53 0.46
CA ARG A 60 11.46 21.42 -0.05
C ARG A 60 11.09 21.06 -1.49
N ILE A 61 9.79 21.10 -1.85
CA ILE A 61 9.36 20.82 -3.23
C ILE A 61 9.83 21.92 -4.19
N ILE A 62 9.81 23.18 -3.78
CA ILE A 62 10.32 24.31 -4.59
C ILE A 62 11.83 24.20 -4.75
N GLU A 63 12.55 23.89 -3.69
CA GLU A 63 14.01 23.84 -3.63
C GLU A 63 14.56 22.41 -3.90
N THR A 64 13.81 21.57 -4.57
CA THR A 64 14.15 20.14 -4.77
C THR A 64 15.51 19.93 -5.47
N ASP A 65 16.07 20.94 -6.14
CA ASP A 65 17.40 20.88 -6.73
C ASP A 65 18.52 20.85 -5.66
N ASN A 66 18.25 21.32 -4.45
CA ASN A 66 19.15 21.19 -3.30
C ASN A 66 19.14 19.75 -2.72
N GLU A 67 18.20 18.94 -3.14
CA GLU A 67 18.02 17.56 -2.68
C GLU A 67 17.94 16.56 -3.86
N PRO A 68 18.97 16.47 -4.71
CA PRO A 68 18.88 15.72 -5.98
C PRO A 68 18.63 14.23 -5.83
N ASN A 69 18.91 13.65 -4.64
CA ASN A 69 18.64 12.24 -4.32
C ASN A 69 17.19 11.96 -3.91
N ASN A 70 16.37 13.00 -3.78
CA ASN A 70 14.97 12.90 -3.41
C ASN A 70 14.06 13.14 -4.63
N TRP A 71 12.85 12.58 -4.57
CA TRP A 71 11.77 12.77 -5.55
C TRP A 71 10.50 13.10 -4.79
N LEU A 72 10.33 14.38 -4.42
CA LEU A 72 9.41 14.80 -3.36
C LEU A 72 7.96 14.98 -3.81
N SER A 73 7.71 15.08 -5.11
CA SER A 73 6.37 15.14 -5.67
C SER A 73 6.28 14.31 -6.95
N HIS A 74 5.08 14.08 -7.46
CA HIS A 74 4.83 13.24 -8.63
C HIS A 74 5.64 13.68 -9.85
N GLY A 75 5.77 14.98 -10.10
CA GLY A 75 6.57 15.55 -11.19
C GLY A 75 7.95 16.05 -10.74
N ARG A 76 8.43 15.65 -9.57
CA ARG A 76 9.60 16.09 -8.83
C ARG A 76 9.41 17.44 -8.13
N ASN A 77 8.93 18.47 -8.82
CA ASN A 77 8.57 19.79 -8.32
C ASN A 77 7.18 20.23 -8.81
N TYR A 78 6.76 21.44 -8.48
CA TYR A 78 5.45 21.97 -8.92
C TYR A 78 5.39 22.33 -10.42
N GLU A 79 6.52 22.40 -11.10
CA GLU A 79 6.58 22.60 -12.55
C GLU A 79 6.32 21.30 -13.34
N GLU A 80 6.25 20.14 -12.65
CA GLU A 80 5.99 18.82 -13.23
C GLU A 80 6.94 18.43 -14.37
N GLN A 81 8.19 18.90 -14.35
CA GLN A 81 9.15 18.68 -15.43
C GLN A 81 9.67 17.25 -15.50
N ARG A 82 9.58 16.48 -14.39
CA ARG A 82 10.04 15.08 -14.28
C ARG A 82 11.51 14.90 -14.67
N TYR A 83 12.33 15.88 -14.38
CA TYR A 83 13.73 15.92 -14.72
C TYR A 83 14.59 15.76 -13.44
N SER A 84 15.59 14.87 -13.49
CA SER A 84 16.59 14.72 -12.43
C SER A 84 17.86 15.49 -12.79
N THR A 85 18.43 16.20 -11.81
CA THR A 85 19.72 16.88 -11.93
C THR A 85 20.91 15.95 -11.66
N LEU A 86 20.69 14.66 -11.35
CA LEU A 86 21.74 13.66 -11.17
C LEU A 86 22.45 13.36 -12.50
N GLU A 87 23.78 13.33 -12.50
CA GLU A 87 24.61 13.08 -13.68
C GLU A 87 25.46 11.80 -13.57
N ASP A 88 25.31 11.05 -12.45
CA ASP A 88 26.08 9.82 -12.21
C ASP A 88 25.87 8.77 -13.31
N ILE A 89 24.65 8.72 -13.88
CA ILE A 89 24.33 7.85 -15.01
C ILE A 89 24.31 8.72 -16.27
N ASN A 90 25.18 8.42 -17.22
CA ASN A 90 25.32 9.18 -18.45
C ASN A 90 25.67 8.27 -19.65
N LYS A 91 25.74 8.84 -20.85
CA LYS A 91 26.01 8.11 -22.10
C LYS A 91 27.30 7.28 -22.11
N ASN A 92 28.27 7.59 -21.24
CA ASN A 92 29.56 6.89 -21.22
C ASN A 92 29.50 5.61 -20.34
N ASN A 93 28.64 5.59 -19.33
CA ASN A 93 28.55 4.49 -18.35
C ASN A 93 27.22 3.75 -18.33
N ILE A 94 26.19 4.21 -19.07
CA ILE A 94 24.87 3.56 -19.12
C ILE A 94 24.93 2.08 -19.48
N LYS A 95 25.91 1.67 -20.28
CA LYS A 95 26.13 0.27 -20.66
C LYS A 95 26.58 -0.66 -19.52
N ASN A 96 27.01 -0.06 -18.40
CA ASN A 96 27.46 -0.75 -17.20
C ASN A 96 26.37 -0.84 -16.12
N LEU A 97 25.13 -0.40 -16.42
CA LEU A 97 24.03 -0.53 -15.47
C LEU A 97 23.68 -2.00 -15.27
N GLU A 98 23.51 -2.35 -14.00
CA GLU A 98 23.12 -3.68 -13.56
C GLU A 98 21.90 -3.56 -12.63
N LEU A 99 21.17 -4.67 -12.48
CA LEU A 99 20.05 -4.74 -11.54
C LEU A 99 20.57 -4.69 -10.09
N ALA A 100 20.29 -3.62 -9.36
CA ALA A 100 20.68 -3.49 -7.96
C ALA A 100 19.79 -4.34 -7.03
N TRP A 101 18.49 -4.31 -7.26
CA TRP A 101 17.50 -5.09 -6.50
C TRP A 101 16.17 -5.16 -7.27
N SER A 102 15.31 -6.07 -6.84
CA SER A 102 13.92 -6.15 -7.29
C SER A 102 13.02 -6.41 -6.09
N PHE A 103 11.79 -5.93 -6.15
CA PHE A 103 10.76 -6.16 -5.14
C PHE A 103 9.50 -6.70 -5.80
N ASP A 104 9.07 -7.90 -5.42
CA ASP A 104 7.85 -8.51 -5.92
C ASP A 104 6.65 -8.06 -5.06
N MET A 105 5.69 -7.42 -5.68
CA MET A 105 4.43 -6.99 -5.06
C MET A 105 3.36 -8.08 -5.09
N ASN A 106 3.68 -9.30 -5.53
CA ASN A 106 2.75 -10.42 -5.72
C ASN A 106 1.54 -10.04 -6.60
N SER A 107 1.77 -9.19 -7.59
CA SER A 107 0.78 -8.71 -8.52
C SER A 107 0.99 -9.30 -9.91
N THR A 108 -0.10 -9.65 -10.57
CA THR A 108 -0.13 -10.01 -12.00
C THR A 108 -0.70 -8.88 -12.86
N ARG A 109 -0.97 -7.72 -12.27
CA ARG A 109 -1.59 -6.57 -12.93
C ARG A 109 -0.58 -5.45 -13.16
N ALA A 110 -0.98 -4.47 -13.98
CA ALA A 110 -0.15 -3.32 -14.29
C ALA A 110 0.17 -2.48 -13.04
N LEU A 111 1.42 -2.06 -12.92
CA LEU A 111 1.92 -1.14 -11.90
C LEU A 111 2.18 0.21 -12.58
N GLU A 112 1.45 1.25 -12.17
CA GLU A 112 1.48 2.57 -12.82
C GLU A 112 1.91 3.70 -11.87
N ALA A 113 2.32 3.36 -10.64
CA ALA A 113 2.66 4.36 -9.64
C ALA A 113 3.94 5.12 -10.00
N THR A 114 3.92 6.44 -9.82
CA THR A 114 5.15 7.22 -9.70
C THR A 114 5.60 7.19 -8.24
N PRO A 115 6.77 6.64 -7.93
CA PRO A 115 7.28 6.62 -6.57
C PRO A 115 7.60 8.02 -6.06
N ILE A 116 7.33 8.28 -4.78
CA ILE A 116 7.86 9.43 -4.03
C ILE A 116 9.03 8.92 -3.20
N VAL A 117 10.16 9.60 -3.30
CA VAL A 117 11.38 9.22 -2.56
C VAL A 117 11.78 10.36 -1.64
N ASP A 118 11.86 10.06 -0.35
CA ASP A 118 12.31 10.98 0.69
C ASP A 118 13.27 10.28 1.65
N ASN A 119 14.48 10.82 1.79
CA ASN A 119 15.51 10.33 2.70
C ASN A 119 15.78 8.81 2.60
N GLY A 120 15.80 8.29 1.36
CA GLY A 120 16.09 6.88 1.09
C GLY A 120 14.89 5.93 1.30
N ILE A 121 13.70 6.46 1.57
CA ILE A 121 12.45 5.70 1.61
C ILE A 121 11.65 6.01 0.36
N MET A 122 11.22 4.95 -0.33
CA MET A 122 10.39 5.01 -1.52
C MET A 122 8.95 4.65 -1.15
N PHE A 123 8.01 5.56 -1.38
CA PHE A 123 6.58 5.36 -1.19
C PHE A 123 5.90 5.17 -2.54
N LEU A 124 5.14 4.11 -2.69
CA LEU A 124 4.44 3.79 -3.94
C LEU A 124 3.18 2.97 -3.68
N THR A 125 2.40 2.77 -4.73
CA THR A 125 1.20 1.92 -4.69
C THR A 125 1.30 0.79 -5.70
N SER A 126 0.63 -0.32 -5.39
CA SER A 126 0.29 -1.35 -6.36
C SER A 126 -1.19 -1.27 -6.76
N GLU A 127 -1.65 -2.27 -7.50
CA GLU A 127 -3.07 -2.48 -7.79
C GLU A 127 -3.91 -2.54 -6.51
N TRP A 128 -5.22 -2.30 -6.64
CA TRP A 128 -6.15 -2.19 -5.51
C TRP A 128 -5.78 -1.10 -4.51
N SER A 129 -4.87 -0.18 -4.89
CA SER A 129 -4.37 0.94 -4.08
C SER A 129 -3.66 0.51 -2.79
N ILE A 130 -2.99 -0.65 -2.79
CA ILE A 130 -2.14 -1.08 -1.67
C ILE A 130 -0.90 -0.19 -1.65
N VAL A 131 -0.58 0.38 -0.49
CA VAL A 131 0.55 1.29 -0.32
C VAL A 131 1.75 0.55 0.26
N TYR A 132 2.94 0.90 -0.21
CA TYR A 132 4.21 0.36 0.26
C TYR A 132 5.17 1.48 0.62
N ALA A 133 5.99 1.25 1.63
CA ALA A 133 7.26 1.94 1.84
C ALA A 133 8.40 0.93 1.74
N ILE A 134 9.38 1.27 0.93
CA ILE A 134 10.51 0.40 0.59
C ILE A 134 11.80 1.18 0.83
N ASN A 135 12.82 0.52 1.33
CA ASN A 135 14.17 1.07 1.35
C ASN A 135 14.68 1.23 -0.09
N ALA A 136 14.85 2.47 -0.55
CA ALA A 136 15.22 2.77 -1.93
C ALA A 136 16.62 2.24 -2.31
N LYS A 137 17.49 1.98 -1.33
CA LYS A 137 18.84 1.45 -1.56
C LYS A 137 18.87 -0.07 -1.66
N THR A 138 18.05 -0.79 -0.88
CA THR A 138 18.12 -2.26 -0.75
C THR A 138 16.94 -2.98 -1.37
N GLY A 139 15.84 -2.30 -1.66
CA GLY A 139 14.58 -2.91 -2.11
C GLY A 139 13.80 -3.59 -0.99
N GLU A 140 14.25 -3.54 0.26
CA GLU A 140 13.57 -4.18 1.38
C GLU A 140 12.29 -3.43 1.74
N LYS A 141 11.20 -4.18 1.93
CA LYS A 141 9.94 -3.64 2.39
C LYS A 141 10.05 -3.17 3.85
N ILE A 142 9.79 -1.89 4.09
CA ILE A 142 9.69 -1.31 5.43
C ILE A 142 8.30 -1.62 5.98
N TRP A 143 7.25 -1.26 5.22
CA TRP A 143 5.87 -1.57 5.58
C TRP A 143 4.97 -1.61 4.33
N SER A 144 3.77 -2.13 4.50
CA SER A 144 2.69 -2.05 3.52
C SER A 144 1.35 -1.86 4.24
N TYR A 145 0.42 -1.20 3.55
CA TYR A 145 -0.93 -0.95 4.05
C TYR A 145 -1.97 -1.30 2.99
N ASP A 146 -2.84 -2.25 3.31
CA ASP A 146 -4.00 -2.61 2.50
C ASP A 146 -5.28 -2.18 3.23
N HIS A 147 -6.03 -1.26 2.64
CA HIS A 147 -7.28 -0.75 3.19
C HIS A 147 -8.51 -1.51 2.69
N LEU A 148 -8.29 -2.65 2.05
CA LEU A 148 -9.30 -3.64 1.67
C LEU A 148 -10.41 -3.08 0.75
N VAL A 149 -10.07 -2.78 -0.50
CA VAL A 149 -11.08 -2.46 -1.52
C VAL A 149 -11.88 -3.69 -1.91
N THR A 150 -13.20 -3.59 -1.87
CA THR A 150 -14.07 -4.66 -2.32
C THR A 150 -13.85 -4.96 -3.81
N LYS A 151 -13.62 -6.23 -4.16
CA LYS A 151 -13.29 -6.65 -5.54
C LYS A 151 -14.34 -6.29 -6.59
N SER A 152 -15.61 -6.08 -6.17
CA SER A 152 -16.68 -5.61 -7.06
C SER A 152 -16.39 -4.23 -7.68
N TRP A 153 -15.59 -3.36 -7.03
CA TRP A 153 -15.20 -2.07 -7.56
C TRP A 153 -14.34 -2.16 -8.81
N GLY A 154 -13.64 -3.25 -9.03
CA GLY A 154 -12.88 -3.46 -10.26
C GLY A 154 -13.72 -3.44 -11.53
N ARG A 155 -15.03 -3.74 -11.45
CA ARG A 155 -15.94 -3.64 -12.60
C ARG A 155 -16.32 -2.20 -12.96
N LYS A 156 -16.18 -1.27 -12.01
CA LYS A 156 -16.43 0.16 -12.21
C LYS A 156 -15.20 0.88 -12.80
N ALA A 157 -14.02 0.25 -12.74
CA ALA A 157 -12.79 0.82 -13.25
C ALA A 157 -12.68 0.60 -14.77
N CYS A 158 -12.42 1.68 -15.52
CA CYS A 158 -12.29 1.59 -16.98
C CYS A 158 -10.98 0.89 -17.43
N CYS A 159 -9.93 1.00 -16.65
CA CYS A 159 -8.54 0.77 -17.07
C CYS A 159 -7.80 -0.10 -16.07
N ASP A 160 -8.43 -1.16 -15.57
CA ASP A 160 -7.97 -2.02 -14.51
C ASP A 160 -7.95 -1.33 -13.12
N VAL A 161 -7.53 -2.06 -12.11
CA VAL A 161 -7.52 -1.64 -10.69
C VAL A 161 -6.21 -0.95 -10.29
N VAL A 162 -5.63 -0.21 -11.24
CA VAL A 162 -4.37 0.50 -11.10
C VAL A 162 -4.45 1.65 -10.09
N ASN A 163 -3.31 2.05 -9.57
CA ASN A 163 -3.15 3.26 -8.77
C ASN A 163 -1.85 3.97 -9.13
N ARG A 164 -1.90 5.29 -9.29
CA ARG A 164 -0.78 6.08 -9.82
C ARG A 164 0.11 6.70 -8.75
N GLY A 165 -0.09 6.33 -7.49
CA GLY A 165 0.84 6.68 -6.42
C GLY A 165 0.22 7.45 -5.26
N VAL A 166 1.09 7.96 -4.42
CA VAL A 166 0.80 8.67 -3.18
C VAL A 166 1.23 10.12 -3.26
N ALA A 167 0.78 10.95 -2.33
CA ALA A 167 1.44 12.17 -1.92
C ALA A 167 1.97 12.01 -0.51
N VAL A 168 3.14 12.56 -0.23
CA VAL A 168 3.75 12.55 1.11
C VAL A 168 3.91 13.99 1.58
N TRP A 169 3.46 14.28 2.80
CA TRP A 169 3.40 15.64 3.31
C TRP A 169 3.43 15.71 4.82
N LYS A 170 4.40 16.44 5.38
CA LYS A 170 4.52 16.69 6.83
C LYS A 170 4.39 15.41 7.66
N GLY A 171 5.18 14.38 7.31
CA GLY A 171 5.20 13.11 8.02
C GLY A 171 4.01 12.18 7.76
N ASN A 172 3.20 12.47 6.74
CA ASN A 172 2.02 11.67 6.43
C ASN A 172 2.02 11.23 4.96
N VAL A 173 1.43 10.05 4.72
CA VAL A 173 1.17 9.52 3.40
C VAL A 173 -0.31 9.67 3.08
N PHE A 174 -0.61 10.25 1.92
CA PHE A 174 -1.97 10.41 1.40
C PHE A 174 -2.11 9.61 0.12
N PHE A 175 -3.16 8.84 0.04
CA PHE A 175 -3.49 8.11 -1.19
C PHE A 175 -5.00 8.03 -1.34
N ALA A 176 -5.44 7.83 -2.58
CA ALA A 176 -6.83 7.60 -2.87
C ALA A 176 -7.05 6.16 -3.29
N SER A 177 -8.11 5.55 -2.78
CA SER A 177 -8.47 4.18 -3.13
C SER A 177 -9.38 4.12 -4.33
N LEU A 178 -9.38 2.98 -5.00
CA LEU A 178 -10.22 2.73 -6.18
C LEU A 178 -11.71 2.98 -5.90
N ASP A 179 -12.17 2.71 -4.67
CA ASP A 179 -13.55 2.90 -4.23
C ASP A 179 -13.86 4.33 -3.74
N GLY A 180 -12.97 5.28 -4.03
CA GLY A 180 -13.22 6.70 -3.83
C GLY A 180 -12.98 7.21 -2.41
N ARG A 181 -12.22 6.51 -1.58
CA ARG A 181 -11.79 7.04 -0.28
C ARG A 181 -10.45 7.75 -0.43
N LEU A 182 -10.32 8.92 0.19
CA LEU A 182 -9.03 9.58 0.44
C LEU A 182 -8.58 9.23 1.85
N ILE A 183 -7.35 8.73 1.97
CA ILE A 183 -6.83 8.12 3.19
C ILE A 183 -5.53 8.82 3.59
N LYS A 184 -5.39 9.09 4.89
CA LYS A 184 -4.19 9.66 5.51
C LYS A 184 -3.61 8.68 6.51
N LEU A 185 -2.35 8.30 6.30
CA LEU A 185 -1.56 7.49 7.23
C LEU A 185 -0.40 8.31 7.80
N ASP A 186 0.00 8.01 9.02
CA ASP A 186 1.31 8.40 9.51
C ASP A 186 2.41 7.64 8.75
N ALA A 187 3.39 8.35 8.21
CA ALA A 187 4.41 7.78 7.33
C ALA A 187 5.34 6.78 8.03
N ASN A 188 5.50 6.91 9.34
CA ASN A 188 6.40 6.08 10.14
C ASN A 188 5.68 4.89 10.79
N SER A 189 4.58 5.17 11.50
CA SER A 189 3.85 4.15 12.27
C SER A 189 2.79 3.39 11.47
N VAL A 190 2.49 3.84 10.24
CA VAL A 190 1.42 3.28 9.38
C VAL A 190 0.02 3.41 9.98
N LYS A 191 -0.09 4.22 11.05
CA LYS A 191 -1.37 4.43 11.72
C LYS A 191 -2.33 5.19 10.82
N LEU A 192 -3.54 4.65 10.65
CA LEU A 192 -4.62 5.39 10.02
C LEU A 192 -4.97 6.62 10.88
N ILE A 193 -4.84 7.82 10.29
CA ILE A 193 -5.19 9.07 10.96
C ILE A 193 -6.63 9.42 10.63
N TRP A 194 -7.00 9.36 9.36
CA TRP A 194 -8.38 9.51 8.91
C TRP A 194 -8.57 8.92 7.50
N GLU A 195 -9.81 8.59 7.19
CA GLU A 195 -10.28 8.33 5.83
C GLU A 195 -11.61 9.06 5.59
N ILE A 196 -11.82 9.53 4.37
CA ILE A 196 -13.06 10.17 3.95
C ILE A 196 -13.51 9.64 2.58
N ASN A 197 -14.81 9.48 2.42
CA ASN A 197 -15.39 9.22 1.11
C ASN A 197 -15.45 10.53 0.31
N THR A 198 -14.88 10.52 -0.90
CA THR A 198 -14.86 11.69 -1.79
C THR A 198 -15.87 11.60 -2.92
N LEU A 199 -16.56 10.47 -3.07
CA LEU A 199 -17.56 10.29 -4.12
C LEU A 199 -18.87 10.94 -3.71
N ILE A 200 -19.45 11.73 -4.60
CA ILE A 200 -20.75 12.35 -4.41
C ILE A 200 -21.85 11.28 -4.43
N ASP A 201 -21.72 10.29 -5.32
CA ASP A 201 -22.67 9.21 -5.49
C ASP A 201 -21.91 7.89 -5.68
N ARG A 202 -22.06 6.97 -4.74
CA ARG A 202 -21.37 5.67 -4.76
C ARG A 202 -22.06 4.63 -5.66
N ASP A 203 -23.28 4.87 -6.08
CA ASP A 203 -23.99 3.97 -6.99
C ASP A 203 -23.52 4.15 -8.43
N LYS A 204 -22.96 5.31 -8.76
CA LYS A 204 -22.31 5.56 -10.06
C LYS A 204 -20.93 4.94 -10.13
N ASP A 205 -20.45 4.78 -11.38
CA ASP A 205 -19.16 4.15 -11.68
C ASP A 205 -17.99 5.14 -11.53
N TYR A 206 -17.99 5.91 -10.44
CA TYR A 206 -16.86 6.75 -10.08
C TYR A 206 -15.77 5.91 -9.43
N THR A 207 -14.54 6.10 -9.88
CA THR A 207 -13.34 5.46 -9.28
C THR A 207 -12.22 6.48 -9.16
N ILE A 208 -11.23 6.19 -8.31
CA ILE A 208 -10.02 6.99 -8.25
C ILE A 208 -8.83 6.09 -8.52
N THR A 209 -8.10 6.39 -9.58
CA THR A 209 -6.84 5.74 -9.94
C THR A 209 -5.67 6.72 -9.96
N GLY A 210 -5.96 8.03 -9.84
CA GLY A 210 -4.97 9.09 -9.83
C GLY A 210 -4.26 9.24 -8.48
N ALA A 211 -3.01 9.72 -8.51
CA ALA A 211 -2.29 10.10 -7.31
C ALA A 211 -2.77 11.47 -6.81
N PRO A 212 -2.93 11.66 -5.48
CA PRO A 212 -3.18 12.97 -4.90
C PRO A 212 -2.03 13.96 -5.21
N ARG A 213 -2.35 15.24 -5.21
CA ARG A 213 -1.37 16.32 -5.23
C ARG A 213 -1.51 17.14 -3.95
N VAL A 214 -0.39 17.61 -3.42
CA VAL A 214 -0.38 18.46 -2.22
C VAL A 214 0.28 19.79 -2.53
N SER A 215 -0.34 20.87 -2.12
CA SER A 215 0.22 22.21 -2.17
C SER A 215 -0.40 23.07 -1.08
N ASN A 216 0.43 23.82 -0.33
CA ASN A 216 -0.01 24.75 0.71
C ASN A 216 -1.02 24.11 1.70
N ASP A 217 -0.67 22.92 2.22
CA ASP A 217 -1.49 22.14 3.16
C ASP A 217 -2.85 21.68 2.62
N LYS A 218 -3.07 21.76 1.31
CA LYS A 218 -4.27 21.29 0.64
C LYS A 218 -3.98 20.07 -0.21
N ILE A 219 -4.91 19.12 -0.20
CA ILE A 219 -4.85 17.92 -1.02
C ILE A 219 -5.84 18.04 -2.16
N PHE A 220 -5.36 17.79 -3.37
CA PHE A 220 -6.15 17.79 -4.60
C PHE A 220 -6.25 16.37 -5.10
N ILE A 221 -7.47 15.92 -5.37
CA ILE A 221 -7.78 14.61 -5.93
C ILE A 221 -8.97 14.73 -6.87
N GLY A 222 -8.95 13.98 -7.96
CA GLY A 222 -10.04 13.90 -8.92
C GLY A 222 -10.61 12.50 -9.03
N ASN A 223 -11.89 12.40 -9.36
CA ASN A 223 -12.55 11.15 -9.67
C ASN A 223 -12.49 10.89 -11.19
N GLY A 224 -12.27 9.64 -11.58
CA GLY A 224 -12.53 9.15 -12.92
C GLY A 224 -13.97 8.66 -13.03
N LEU A 225 -14.62 8.96 -14.15
CA LEU A 225 -15.87 8.31 -14.55
C LEU A 225 -15.55 7.35 -15.69
N SER A 226 -16.11 6.15 -15.65
CA SER A 226 -16.00 5.24 -16.79
C SER A 226 -16.61 5.89 -18.05
N LEU A 227 -15.79 6.12 -19.07
CA LEU A 227 -16.22 6.75 -20.32
C LEU A 227 -17.15 5.85 -21.17
N ILE A 228 -17.40 4.62 -20.73
CA ILE A 228 -18.24 3.65 -21.46
C ILE A 228 -19.73 3.98 -21.32
N HIS A 229 -20.10 4.87 -20.40
CA HIS A 229 -21.48 5.16 -20.04
C HIS A 229 -21.88 6.64 -20.23
N ILE A 230 -21.19 7.35 -21.13
CA ILE A 230 -21.61 8.70 -21.57
C ILE A 230 -22.41 8.57 -22.84
#